data_4933944acccb7668e2771e96ee4d7905
#
_entry.id   4933944acccb7668e2771e96ee4d7905
#
_cell.length_a   1.000
_cell.length_b   1.000
_cell.length_c   1.000
_cell.angle_alpha   90.00
_cell.angle_beta   90.00
_cell.angle_gamma   90.00
#
_symmetry.space_group_name_H-M   'P 1'
#
loop_
_entity.id
_entity.type
_entity.pdbx_description
1 polymer ?
#
loop_
_entity_poly.entity_id
_entity_poly.type
_entity_poly.pdbx_seq_one_letter_code
_entity_poly.pdbx_strand_id
1 'polypeptide(L)'
;VKVKNALRASAAAALAISVVAACGGSGGSGAAADGEVIRFSFAPDPVWDLLKDSGELSKWEQENNVRVETSTTWDEFTYFAGGHGDIVSMSTQETPVLEQQTGIKTVTFGKYNYQRVPLLKRAGDPYETLEDIPKGSKICVSGPTSNTGFWTVLAQQMHGLDYRVGGGDFQLIVNDHFVNPTNLLRGDCEAAAVIPEAAVPQLRRGELEIMYGGELPFQLYKEFAPNSDDRSHVVGNNFTATEEWYDANPELAKKFLALWQRGIDMFQEQKADVVRKYPQHFSVESEEDIDYVIDFMSGDNDWFVEEVVLEEDWIPAEAEIWTLMKELHPDNANYLPADAPSPRFAAIDPN
;
A
#
# COMPACT_ATOMS: atom_id res chain seq x y z
N VAL A 1 -27.61 -40.88 -34.75
CA VAL A 1 -28.88 -40.17 -34.57
C VAL A 1 -28.61 -38.70 -34.77
N LYS A 2 -29.15 -38.15 -35.89
CA LYS A 2 -29.05 -36.71 -36.24
C LYS A 2 -30.11 -35.95 -35.47
N VAL A 3 -29.75 -34.81 -34.88
CA VAL A 3 -30.73 -33.81 -34.44
C VAL A 3 -30.34 -32.47 -35.06
N LYS A 4 -31.36 -31.88 -35.70
CA LYS A 4 -31.31 -30.72 -36.57
C LYS A 4 -31.24 -29.38 -35.78
N ASN A 5 -30.54 -28.44 -36.39
CA ASN A 5 -30.55 -27.01 -36.09
C ASN A 5 -31.97 -26.42 -36.18
N ALA A 6 -32.30 -25.53 -35.23
CA ALA A 6 -33.35 -24.55 -35.37
C ALA A 6 -32.85 -23.17 -34.96
N LEU A 7 -32.58 -22.33 -35.96
CA LEU A 7 -32.45 -20.89 -35.82
C LEU A 7 -33.78 -20.30 -35.31
N ARG A 8 -33.73 -19.46 -34.30
CA ARG A 8 -34.78 -18.47 -34.02
C ARG A 8 -34.17 -17.08 -33.95
N ALA A 9 -34.48 -16.28 -34.92
CA ALA A 9 -34.29 -14.85 -34.93
C ALA A 9 -35.21 -14.20 -33.87
N SER A 10 -34.70 -13.29 -33.11
CA SER A 10 -35.51 -12.41 -32.25
C SER A 10 -35.14 -10.97 -32.53
N ALA A 11 -36.19 -10.20 -32.78
CA ALA A 11 -36.20 -8.83 -33.27
C ALA A 11 -35.66 -7.82 -32.24
N ALA A 12 -34.95 -6.81 -32.74
CA ALA A 12 -34.57 -5.60 -32.02
C ALA A 12 -35.80 -4.71 -31.79
N ALA A 13 -36.11 -4.39 -30.55
CA ALA A 13 -37.05 -3.35 -30.18
C ALA A 13 -36.25 -2.10 -29.75
N ALA A 14 -36.29 -1.07 -30.59
CA ALA A 14 -35.76 0.24 -30.26
C ALA A 14 -36.75 0.97 -29.32
N LEU A 15 -36.33 1.25 -28.07
CA LEU A 15 -37.04 2.14 -27.16
C LEU A 15 -36.52 3.57 -27.36
N ALA A 16 -37.36 4.45 -27.90
CA ALA A 16 -37.14 5.89 -27.92
C ALA A 16 -37.51 6.46 -26.54
N ILE A 17 -36.55 7.00 -25.80
CA ILE A 17 -36.76 7.73 -24.54
C ILE A 17 -36.94 9.22 -24.89
N SER A 18 -38.13 9.71 -24.67
CA SER A 18 -38.50 11.13 -24.81
C SER A 18 -37.96 11.92 -23.61
N VAL A 19 -37.12 12.91 -23.87
CA VAL A 19 -36.65 13.88 -22.87
C VAL A 19 -37.78 14.88 -22.63
N VAL A 20 -38.34 14.87 -21.40
CA VAL A 20 -39.23 15.94 -20.92
C VAL A 20 -38.38 16.97 -20.20
N ALA A 21 -38.21 18.14 -20.78
CA ALA A 21 -37.66 19.31 -20.13
C ALA A 21 -38.72 19.89 -19.18
N ALA A 22 -38.49 19.82 -17.88
CA ALA A 22 -39.23 20.56 -16.86
C ALA A 22 -38.33 21.67 -16.29
N CYS A 23 -38.59 22.90 -16.70
CA CYS A 23 -38.12 24.13 -16.05
C CYS A 23 -38.89 24.36 -14.75
N GLY A 24 -38.21 24.72 -13.69
CA GLY A 24 -38.80 25.44 -12.58
C GLY A 24 -38.39 24.99 -11.20
N GLY A 25 -37.62 25.82 -10.50
CA GLY A 25 -37.42 25.72 -9.04
C GLY A 25 -36.05 26.24 -8.60
N SER A 26 -35.97 27.57 -8.36
CA SER A 26 -34.84 28.24 -7.72
C SER A 26 -34.67 27.72 -6.27
N GLY A 27 -33.69 26.87 -6.05
CA GLY A 27 -33.16 26.53 -4.73
C GLY A 27 -31.64 26.63 -4.84
N GLY A 28 -31.03 27.54 -4.06
CA GLY A 28 -29.61 27.81 -4.09
C GLY A 28 -28.78 26.56 -3.76
N SER A 29 -28.33 25.88 -4.77
CA SER A 29 -27.19 24.99 -4.71
C SER A 29 -25.96 25.86 -4.96
N GLY A 30 -25.06 25.92 -3.96
CA GLY A 30 -23.76 26.50 -4.16
C GLY A 30 -23.15 25.84 -5.42
N ALA A 31 -22.75 26.70 -6.36
CA ALA A 31 -22.04 26.26 -7.55
C ALA A 31 -20.83 25.48 -7.07
N ALA A 32 -20.79 24.19 -7.39
CA ALA A 32 -19.54 23.45 -7.36
C ALA A 32 -18.60 24.24 -8.30
N ALA A 33 -17.51 24.72 -7.75
CA ALA A 33 -16.48 25.36 -8.55
C ALA A 33 -16.06 24.35 -9.64
N ASP A 34 -15.89 24.82 -10.88
CA ASP A 34 -15.29 24.08 -12.00
C ASP A 34 -13.79 23.89 -11.72
N GLY A 35 -13.43 23.41 -10.52
CA GLY A 35 -12.06 23.17 -10.10
C GLY A 35 -11.50 21.88 -10.71
N GLU A 36 -10.20 21.82 -10.80
CA GLU A 36 -9.50 20.59 -11.18
C GLU A 36 -9.83 19.46 -10.19
N VAL A 37 -9.92 18.22 -10.68
CA VAL A 37 -10.18 17.04 -9.87
C VAL A 37 -8.90 16.21 -9.79
N ILE A 38 -8.47 15.90 -8.56
CA ILE A 38 -7.42 14.92 -8.30
C ILE A 38 -8.11 13.61 -7.89
N ARG A 39 -7.85 12.54 -8.63
CA ARG A 39 -8.33 11.20 -8.27
C ARG A 39 -7.22 10.48 -7.51
N PHE A 40 -7.43 10.27 -6.21
CA PHE A 40 -6.46 9.63 -5.33
C PHE A 40 -6.97 8.28 -4.82
N SER A 41 -6.17 7.22 -5.02
CA SER A 41 -6.46 5.87 -4.52
C SER A 41 -5.43 5.42 -3.49
N PHE A 42 -5.90 4.83 -2.38
CA PHE A 42 -5.07 4.42 -1.25
C PHE A 42 -5.79 3.37 -0.38
N ALA A 43 -5.04 2.64 0.45
CA ALA A 43 -5.61 1.80 1.49
C ALA A 43 -6.30 2.63 2.59
N PRO A 44 -7.27 2.09 3.34
CA PRO A 44 -7.88 2.78 4.46
C PRO A 44 -6.83 3.39 5.40
N ASP A 45 -6.94 4.71 5.67
CA ASP A 45 -5.91 5.46 6.39
C ASP A 45 -6.53 6.53 7.31
N PRO A 46 -6.15 6.58 8.61
CA PRO A 46 -6.70 7.52 9.57
C PRO A 46 -6.29 8.97 9.29
N VAL A 47 -5.14 9.20 8.64
CA VAL A 47 -4.66 10.55 8.27
C VAL A 47 -5.65 11.24 7.33
N TRP A 48 -6.21 10.49 6.37
CA TRP A 48 -7.21 11.03 5.45
C TRP A 48 -8.50 11.44 6.16
N ASP A 49 -8.99 10.59 7.08
CA ASP A 49 -10.19 10.92 7.86
C ASP A 49 -9.93 12.11 8.81
N LEU A 50 -8.72 12.21 9.36
CA LEU A 50 -8.30 13.35 10.17
C LEU A 50 -8.30 14.66 9.38
N LEU A 51 -7.74 14.68 8.17
CA LEU A 51 -7.75 15.84 7.27
C LEU A 51 -9.17 16.28 6.90
N LYS A 52 -10.09 15.34 6.66
CA LYS A 52 -11.50 15.63 6.41
C LYS A 52 -12.19 16.24 7.64
N ASP A 53 -12.08 15.56 8.76
CA ASP A 53 -12.81 15.91 9.96
C ASP A 53 -12.33 17.21 10.62
N SER A 54 -11.05 17.55 10.46
CA SER A 54 -10.47 18.82 10.91
C SER A 54 -10.86 20.01 10.03
N GLY A 55 -11.34 19.75 8.81
CA GLY A 55 -11.62 20.77 7.81
C GLY A 55 -10.40 21.25 7.00
N GLU A 56 -9.20 20.70 7.28
CA GLU A 56 -7.97 21.05 6.54
C GLU A 56 -8.10 20.69 5.05
N LEU A 57 -8.67 19.52 4.73
CA LEU A 57 -8.94 19.15 3.33
C LEU A 57 -9.84 20.18 2.63
N SER A 58 -10.98 20.51 3.22
CA SER A 58 -11.93 21.43 2.60
C SER A 58 -11.35 22.83 2.42
N LYS A 59 -10.54 23.29 3.37
CA LYS A 59 -9.82 24.57 3.28
C LYS A 59 -8.82 24.53 2.11
N TRP A 60 -8.01 23.45 2.04
CA TRP A 60 -7.01 23.27 0.99
C TRP A 60 -7.64 23.19 -0.40
N GLU A 61 -8.76 22.47 -0.55
CA GLU A 61 -9.52 22.39 -1.81
C GLU A 61 -10.00 23.76 -2.29
N GLN A 62 -10.51 24.59 -1.38
CA GLN A 62 -10.96 25.95 -1.68
C GLN A 62 -9.79 26.85 -2.07
N GLU A 63 -8.69 26.82 -1.33
CA GLU A 63 -7.50 27.65 -1.59
C GLU A 63 -6.83 27.34 -2.93
N ASN A 64 -6.89 26.08 -3.36
CA ASN A 64 -6.27 25.62 -4.60
C ASN A 64 -7.25 25.49 -5.77
N ASN A 65 -8.55 25.73 -5.56
CA ASN A 65 -9.60 25.52 -6.55
C ASN A 65 -9.56 24.11 -7.16
N VAL A 66 -9.42 23.11 -6.29
CA VAL A 66 -9.35 21.67 -6.62
C VAL A 66 -10.37 20.91 -5.81
N ARG A 67 -10.70 19.71 -6.25
CA ARG A 67 -11.43 18.70 -5.46
C ARG A 67 -10.67 17.40 -5.48
N VAL A 68 -10.52 16.74 -4.33
CA VAL A 68 -9.93 15.42 -4.25
C VAL A 68 -11.03 14.36 -4.18
N GLU A 69 -11.13 13.55 -5.23
CA GLU A 69 -11.99 12.37 -5.27
C GLU A 69 -11.17 11.15 -4.88
N THR A 70 -11.61 10.43 -3.85
CA THR A 70 -10.86 9.30 -3.32
C THR A 70 -11.52 7.97 -3.59
N SER A 71 -10.69 6.96 -3.80
CA SER A 71 -11.09 5.55 -3.77
C SER A 71 -10.23 4.80 -2.77
N THR A 72 -10.87 4.22 -1.76
CA THR A 72 -10.18 3.47 -0.73
C THR A 72 -10.28 1.98 -1.03
N THR A 73 -9.13 1.32 -1.21
CA THR A 73 -9.03 -0.10 -1.56
C THR A 73 -7.72 -0.69 -1.03
N TRP A 74 -7.72 -1.99 -0.73
CA TRP A 74 -6.50 -2.77 -0.45
C TRP A 74 -5.86 -3.34 -1.73
N ASP A 75 -6.45 -3.10 -2.89
CA ASP A 75 -5.93 -3.49 -4.21
C ASP A 75 -5.70 -2.22 -5.05
N GLU A 76 -4.84 -1.35 -4.54
CA GLU A 76 -4.49 -0.07 -5.16
C GLU A 76 -3.85 -0.29 -6.54
N PHE A 77 -3.04 -1.35 -6.67
CA PHE A 77 -2.40 -1.72 -7.93
C PHE A 77 -3.44 -1.94 -9.05
N THR A 78 -4.39 -2.84 -8.84
CA THR A 78 -5.41 -3.16 -9.86
C THR A 78 -6.28 -1.94 -10.19
N TYR A 79 -6.64 -1.16 -9.16
CA TYR A 79 -7.46 0.03 -9.34
C TYR A 79 -6.73 1.09 -10.19
N PHE A 80 -5.47 1.38 -9.88
CA PHE A 80 -4.65 2.33 -10.61
C PHE A 80 -4.31 1.83 -12.02
N ALA A 81 -3.99 0.54 -12.18
CA ALA A 81 -3.79 -0.10 -13.46
C ALA A 81 -5.01 0.00 -14.40
N GLY A 82 -6.21 0.06 -13.83
CA GLY A 82 -7.46 0.31 -14.55
C GLY A 82 -7.64 1.75 -15.03
N GLY A 83 -6.71 2.66 -14.74
CA GLY A 83 -6.78 4.08 -15.12
C GLY A 83 -7.75 4.91 -14.28
N HIS A 84 -8.05 4.46 -13.04
CA HIS A 84 -9.04 5.09 -12.17
C HIS A 84 -8.45 6.14 -11.22
N GLY A 85 -7.13 6.38 -11.23
CA GLY A 85 -6.45 7.34 -10.36
C GLY A 85 -5.46 8.22 -11.10
N ASP A 86 -5.22 9.43 -10.57
CA ASP A 86 -4.12 10.31 -10.96
C ASP A 86 -2.95 10.11 -10.02
N ILE A 87 -3.25 9.90 -8.73
CA ILE A 87 -2.30 9.60 -7.66
C ILE A 87 -2.73 8.28 -6.98
N VAL A 88 -1.75 7.49 -6.56
CA VAL A 88 -1.95 6.27 -5.80
C VAL A 88 -0.91 6.17 -4.68
N SER A 89 -1.28 5.55 -3.55
CA SER A 89 -0.30 5.06 -2.59
C SER A 89 0.04 3.62 -2.92
N MET A 90 1.22 3.35 -3.43
CA MET A 90 1.66 1.99 -3.77
C MET A 90 3.16 1.81 -3.58
N SER A 91 3.58 0.56 -3.50
CA SER A 91 4.98 0.22 -3.33
C SER A 91 5.76 0.48 -4.63
N THR A 92 6.99 0.99 -4.51
CA THR A 92 7.88 1.21 -5.66
C THR A 92 8.23 -0.10 -6.36
N GLN A 93 8.14 -1.23 -5.67
CA GLN A 93 8.34 -2.55 -6.25
C GLN A 93 7.23 -2.96 -7.23
N GLU A 94 6.08 -2.30 -7.18
CA GLU A 94 4.93 -2.57 -8.05
C GLU A 94 4.94 -1.72 -9.32
N THR A 95 5.52 -0.53 -9.27
CA THR A 95 5.47 0.43 -10.39
C THR A 95 6.01 -0.11 -11.70
N PRO A 96 7.15 -0.82 -11.78
CA PRO A 96 7.64 -1.36 -13.05
C PRO A 96 6.78 -2.49 -13.60
N VAL A 97 6.19 -3.29 -12.71
CA VAL A 97 5.24 -4.34 -13.11
C VAL A 97 3.98 -3.70 -13.71
N LEU A 98 3.47 -2.65 -13.07
CA LEU A 98 2.34 -1.86 -13.57
C LEU A 98 2.66 -1.24 -14.93
N GLU A 99 3.80 -0.56 -15.05
CA GLU A 99 4.21 0.06 -16.32
C GLU A 99 4.34 -0.95 -17.47
N GLN A 100 4.92 -2.12 -17.18
CA GLN A 100 5.06 -3.18 -18.17
C GLN A 100 3.71 -3.76 -18.60
N GLN A 101 2.80 -3.99 -17.65
CA GLN A 101 1.52 -4.62 -17.94
C GLN A 101 0.53 -3.67 -18.62
N THR A 102 0.58 -2.40 -18.29
CA THR A 102 -0.45 -1.42 -18.72
C THR A 102 0.05 -0.43 -19.75
N GLY A 103 1.36 -0.17 -19.80
CA GLY A 103 1.97 0.93 -20.56
C GLY A 103 1.82 2.30 -19.90
N ILE A 104 1.13 2.41 -18.74
CA ILE A 104 1.05 3.64 -17.95
C ILE A 104 2.45 3.95 -17.41
N LYS A 105 2.94 5.17 -17.67
CA LYS A 105 4.18 5.66 -17.08
C LYS A 105 3.90 6.34 -15.75
N THR A 106 4.81 6.17 -14.80
CA THR A 106 4.63 6.63 -13.42
C THR A 106 5.77 7.51 -12.93
N VAL A 107 5.47 8.35 -11.94
CA VAL A 107 6.43 9.15 -11.18
C VAL A 107 6.15 8.96 -9.71
N THR A 108 7.14 8.49 -8.96
CA THR A 108 7.09 8.44 -7.49
C THR A 108 7.65 9.74 -6.93
N PHE A 109 6.88 10.45 -6.10
CA PHE A 109 7.21 11.81 -5.70
C PHE A 109 7.11 12.11 -4.20
N GLY A 110 6.73 11.12 -3.37
CA GLY A 110 6.68 11.29 -1.92
C GLY A 110 6.58 9.97 -1.18
N LYS A 111 6.93 9.98 0.10
CA LYS A 111 6.83 8.85 1.03
C LYS A 111 5.42 8.80 1.63
N TYR A 112 4.83 7.60 1.74
CA TYR A 112 3.50 7.41 2.31
C TYR A 112 3.58 6.72 3.69
N ASN A 113 4.21 5.55 3.76
CA ASN A 113 4.46 4.82 5.01
C ASN A 113 5.72 3.98 4.92
N TYR A 114 6.24 3.52 6.07
CA TYR A 114 7.36 2.58 6.13
C TYR A 114 6.90 1.14 5.84
N GLN A 115 7.84 0.28 5.44
CA GLN A 115 7.59 -1.13 5.15
C GLN A 115 7.24 -1.90 6.44
N ARG A 116 5.96 -2.13 6.68
CA ARG A 116 5.42 -2.58 7.97
C ARG A 116 4.93 -4.02 8.04
N VAL A 117 5.04 -4.80 6.97
CA VAL A 117 4.45 -6.14 6.89
C VAL A 117 5.40 -7.20 7.46
N PRO A 118 5.38 -7.51 8.78
CA PRO A 118 6.24 -8.50 9.38
C PRO A 118 5.84 -9.93 9.00
N LEU A 119 6.73 -10.86 9.30
CA LEU A 119 6.40 -12.28 9.40
C LEU A 119 5.90 -12.59 10.81
N LEU A 120 4.77 -13.28 10.89
CA LEU A 120 4.19 -13.78 12.13
C LEU A 120 4.36 -15.30 12.23
N LYS A 121 4.50 -15.78 13.46
CA LYS A 121 4.46 -17.19 13.85
C LYS A 121 3.37 -17.42 14.89
N ARG A 122 2.95 -18.68 15.12
CA ARG A 122 2.15 -19.03 16.29
C ARG A 122 3.00 -18.91 17.55
N ALA A 123 2.42 -18.46 18.65
CA ALA A 123 3.09 -18.45 19.93
C ALA A 123 3.58 -19.84 20.31
N GLY A 124 4.83 -19.92 20.75
CA GLY A 124 5.48 -21.19 21.11
C GLY A 124 6.08 -21.97 19.96
N ASP A 125 5.91 -21.58 18.71
CA ASP A 125 6.67 -22.15 17.59
C ASP A 125 8.15 -21.76 17.72
N PRO A 126 9.08 -22.68 17.38
CA PRO A 126 10.52 -22.46 17.60
C PRO A 126 11.18 -21.54 16.59
N TYR A 127 10.42 -20.94 15.67
CA TYR A 127 10.93 -20.12 14.58
C TYR A 127 11.16 -18.69 15.03
N GLU A 128 12.39 -18.22 15.09
CA GLU A 128 12.71 -16.82 15.38
C GLU A 128 12.95 -16.02 14.09
N THR A 129 13.49 -16.70 13.07
CA THR A 129 13.80 -16.12 11.75
C THR A 129 13.34 -17.06 10.63
N LEU A 130 13.39 -16.58 9.37
CA LEU A 130 13.13 -17.44 8.19
C LEU A 130 14.06 -18.64 8.11
N GLU A 131 15.28 -18.52 8.62
CA GLU A 131 16.27 -19.61 8.59
C GLU A 131 15.84 -20.82 9.44
N ASP A 132 15.06 -20.58 10.49
CA ASP A 132 14.55 -21.64 11.38
C ASP A 132 13.40 -22.44 10.76
N ILE A 133 12.74 -21.88 9.75
CA ILE A 133 11.61 -22.53 9.09
C ILE A 133 12.13 -23.60 8.12
N PRO A 134 11.68 -24.86 8.22
CA PRO A 134 12.15 -25.90 7.31
C PRO A 134 11.86 -25.56 5.84
N LYS A 135 12.85 -25.74 4.96
CA LYS A 135 12.67 -25.55 3.52
C LYS A 135 11.54 -26.45 3.00
N GLY A 136 10.72 -25.92 2.12
CA GLY A 136 9.51 -26.56 1.61
C GLY A 136 8.26 -26.31 2.47
N SER A 137 8.39 -25.65 3.62
CA SER A 137 7.24 -25.21 4.42
C SER A 137 6.38 -24.20 3.71
N LYS A 138 5.11 -24.13 4.08
CA LYS A 138 4.18 -23.14 3.59
C LYS A 138 4.30 -21.84 4.37
N ILE A 139 4.36 -20.72 3.67
CA ILE A 139 4.27 -19.37 4.24
C ILE A 139 3.13 -18.64 3.54
N CYS A 140 2.20 -18.10 4.32
CA CYS A 140 1.08 -17.31 3.80
C CYS A 140 1.53 -15.88 3.50
N VAL A 141 1.19 -15.38 2.30
CA VAL A 141 1.51 -14.02 1.84
C VAL A 141 0.28 -13.35 1.23
N SER A 142 0.30 -12.04 1.03
CA SER A 142 -0.85 -11.32 0.45
C SER A 142 -0.79 -11.15 -1.07
N GLY A 143 0.37 -11.31 -1.67
CA GLY A 143 0.56 -11.17 -3.12
C GLY A 143 1.96 -11.56 -3.55
N PRO A 144 2.26 -11.60 -4.83
CA PRO A 144 3.58 -11.94 -5.35
C PRO A 144 4.57 -10.76 -5.37
N THR A 145 4.06 -9.54 -5.27
CA THR A 145 4.81 -8.27 -5.35
C THR A 145 4.72 -7.50 -4.03
N SER A 146 4.98 -6.20 -4.02
CA SER A 146 4.88 -5.34 -2.84
C SER A 146 5.71 -5.88 -1.67
N ASN A 147 5.10 -6.09 -0.50
CA ASN A 147 5.79 -6.59 0.69
C ASN A 147 6.47 -7.95 0.48
N THR A 148 5.91 -8.85 -0.33
CA THR A 148 6.53 -10.15 -0.66
C THR A 148 7.82 -9.94 -1.46
N GLY A 149 7.82 -8.99 -2.39
CA GLY A 149 9.03 -8.60 -3.12
C GLY A 149 10.11 -8.04 -2.19
N PHE A 150 9.73 -7.22 -1.22
CA PHE A 150 10.66 -6.73 -0.22
C PHE A 150 11.21 -7.87 0.67
N TRP A 151 10.37 -8.80 1.12
CA TRP A 151 10.81 -9.99 1.85
C TRP A 151 11.73 -10.88 1.01
N THR A 152 11.63 -10.87 -0.32
CA THR A 152 12.59 -11.55 -1.20
C THR A 152 14.00 -10.99 -1.02
N VAL A 153 14.13 -9.67 -0.92
CA VAL A 153 15.43 -9.01 -0.66
C VAL A 153 15.93 -9.33 0.75
N LEU A 154 15.07 -9.16 1.78
CA LEU A 154 15.43 -9.47 3.16
C LEU A 154 15.91 -10.91 3.33
N ALA A 155 15.15 -11.87 2.85
CA ALA A 155 15.47 -13.30 2.97
C ALA A 155 16.81 -13.65 2.31
N GLN A 156 17.08 -13.06 1.13
CA GLN A 156 18.34 -13.29 0.45
C GLN A 156 19.52 -12.62 1.16
N GLN A 157 19.36 -11.36 1.57
CA GLN A 157 20.47 -10.60 2.16
C GLN A 157 20.81 -11.09 3.56
N MET A 158 19.82 -11.42 4.37
CA MET A 158 20.04 -11.87 5.76
C MET A 158 20.43 -13.35 5.85
N HIS A 159 19.85 -14.21 4.99
CA HIS A 159 19.92 -15.66 5.16
C HIS A 159 20.35 -16.44 3.93
N GLY A 160 20.48 -15.80 2.76
CA GLY A 160 20.77 -16.50 1.50
C GLY A 160 19.59 -17.38 1.04
N LEU A 161 18.38 -17.07 1.45
CA LEU A 161 17.16 -17.83 1.16
C LEU A 161 16.42 -17.27 -0.06
N ASP A 162 15.87 -18.19 -0.87
CA ASP A 162 15.03 -17.85 -2.01
C ASP A 162 13.54 -17.79 -1.57
N TYR A 163 13.03 -16.58 -1.39
CA TYR A 163 11.66 -16.30 -0.94
C TYR A 163 10.82 -15.72 -2.08
N ARG A 164 10.09 -16.57 -2.81
CA ARG A 164 9.28 -16.13 -3.95
C ARG A 164 8.04 -16.99 -4.19
N VAL A 165 7.01 -16.40 -4.79
CA VAL A 165 5.80 -17.13 -5.21
C VAL A 165 6.14 -17.99 -6.43
N GLY A 166 5.70 -19.25 -6.38
CA GLY A 166 5.87 -20.21 -7.48
C GLY A 166 7.24 -20.88 -7.54
N GLY A 167 8.04 -20.78 -6.49
CA GLY A 167 9.36 -21.43 -6.39
C GLY A 167 10.08 -21.07 -5.11
N GLY A 168 11.40 -21.29 -5.11
CA GLY A 168 12.25 -20.93 -3.98
C GLY A 168 12.30 -21.97 -2.85
N ASP A 169 12.79 -21.51 -1.70
CA ASP A 169 12.98 -22.37 -0.52
C ASP A 169 11.69 -22.68 0.22
N PHE A 170 10.61 -21.91 -0.02
CA PHE A 170 9.31 -22.06 0.65
C PHE A 170 8.16 -22.14 -0.36
N GLN A 171 7.02 -22.70 0.09
CA GLN A 171 5.77 -22.66 -0.66
C GLN A 171 4.97 -21.43 -0.24
N LEU A 172 5.12 -20.31 -0.96
CA LEU A 172 4.36 -19.11 -0.68
C LEU A 172 2.92 -19.26 -1.16
N ILE A 173 1.97 -19.17 -0.23
CA ILE A 173 0.53 -19.32 -0.46
C ILE A 173 -0.10 -17.94 -0.44
N VAL A 174 -0.56 -17.47 -1.61
CA VAL A 174 -1.18 -16.16 -1.74
C VAL A 174 -2.61 -16.18 -1.24
N ASN A 175 -2.93 -15.32 -0.27
CA ASN A 175 -4.26 -15.13 0.31
C ASN A 175 -4.47 -13.64 0.59
N ASP A 176 -5.68 -13.29 1.03
CA ASP A 176 -5.97 -11.98 1.57
C ASP A 176 -5.27 -11.75 2.93
N HIS A 177 -4.82 -10.51 3.21
CA HIS A 177 -4.16 -10.13 4.47
C HIS A 177 -4.98 -10.53 5.70
N PHE A 178 -6.29 -10.30 5.67
CA PHE A 178 -7.18 -10.49 6.83
C PHE A 178 -7.52 -11.95 7.12
N VAL A 179 -7.28 -12.88 6.18
CA VAL A 179 -7.44 -14.32 6.43
C VAL A 179 -6.16 -15.00 6.90
N ASN A 180 -5.00 -14.41 6.63
CA ASN A 180 -3.70 -14.99 6.96
C ASN A 180 -3.49 -15.25 8.46
N PRO A 181 -3.90 -14.38 9.42
CA PRO A 181 -3.82 -14.70 10.85
C PRO A 181 -4.58 -15.97 11.22
N THR A 182 -5.79 -16.15 10.65
CA THR A 182 -6.61 -17.36 10.88
C THR A 182 -5.97 -18.61 10.26
N ASN A 183 -5.43 -18.49 9.04
CA ASN A 183 -4.72 -19.59 8.37
C ASN A 183 -3.49 -20.04 9.18
N LEU A 184 -2.74 -19.06 9.70
CA LEU A 184 -1.57 -19.34 10.55
C LEU A 184 -1.98 -20.06 11.83
N LEU A 185 -3.00 -19.59 12.56
CA LEU A 185 -3.49 -20.24 13.78
C LEU A 185 -3.99 -21.67 13.54
N ARG A 186 -4.59 -21.95 12.38
CA ARG A 186 -5.02 -23.31 12.02
C ARG A 186 -3.89 -24.24 11.60
N GLY A 187 -2.69 -23.70 11.37
CA GLY A 187 -1.55 -24.47 10.87
C GLY A 187 -1.60 -24.72 9.35
N ASP A 188 -2.34 -23.94 8.59
CA ASP A 188 -2.37 -24.03 7.13
C ASP A 188 -1.05 -23.52 6.53
N CYS A 189 -0.31 -22.70 7.27
CA CYS A 189 1.06 -22.24 7.02
C CYS A 189 1.88 -22.19 8.33
N GLU A 190 3.21 -22.22 8.21
CA GLU A 190 4.14 -22.18 9.34
C GLU A 190 4.44 -20.74 9.77
N ALA A 191 4.46 -19.81 8.84
CA ALA A 191 4.55 -18.37 9.07
C ALA A 191 3.62 -17.62 8.12
N ALA A 192 3.35 -16.34 8.39
CA ALA A 192 2.54 -15.51 7.53
C ALA A 192 3.06 -14.08 7.49
N ALA A 193 3.16 -13.50 6.29
CA ALA A 193 3.34 -12.07 6.11
C ALA A 193 1.99 -11.37 6.26
N VAL A 194 1.84 -10.53 7.28
CA VAL A 194 0.56 -9.93 7.66
C VAL A 194 0.77 -8.46 8.06
N ILE A 195 -0.06 -7.56 7.53
CA ILE A 195 -0.10 -6.19 8.07
C ILE A 195 -0.45 -6.23 9.56
N PRO A 196 0.22 -5.46 10.43
CA PRO A 196 -0.04 -5.49 11.86
C PRO A 196 -1.52 -5.30 12.20
N GLU A 197 -2.20 -4.42 11.50
CA GLU A 197 -3.62 -4.08 11.68
C GLU A 197 -4.54 -5.31 11.55
N ALA A 198 -4.17 -6.29 10.72
CA ALA A 198 -4.99 -7.49 10.54
C ALA A 198 -4.81 -8.55 11.65
N ALA A 199 -3.83 -8.37 12.53
CA ALA A 199 -3.47 -9.37 13.55
C ALA A 199 -3.49 -8.84 14.99
N VAL A 200 -3.90 -7.59 15.23
CA VAL A 200 -3.89 -6.94 16.55
C VAL A 200 -4.52 -7.79 17.64
N PRO A 201 -5.75 -8.33 17.50
CA PRO A 201 -6.35 -9.12 18.56
C PRO A 201 -5.54 -10.39 18.92
N GLN A 202 -4.92 -11.03 17.92
CA GLN A 202 -4.13 -12.25 18.11
C GLN A 202 -2.76 -11.93 18.74
N LEU A 203 -2.12 -10.85 18.32
CA LEU A 203 -0.86 -10.37 18.90
C LEU A 203 -1.06 -9.98 20.36
N ARG A 204 -2.09 -9.18 20.68
CA ARG A 204 -2.39 -8.78 22.05
C ARG A 204 -2.67 -9.99 22.97
N ARG A 205 -3.37 -11.02 22.48
CA ARG A 205 -3.65 -12.22 23.26
C ARG A 205 -2.47 -13.18 23.36
N GLY A 206 -1.35 -12.87 22.69
CA GLY A 206 -0.19 -13.74 22.63
C GLY A 206 -0.48 -15.08 21.93
N GLU A 207 -1.39 -15.08 20.97
CA GLU A 207 -1.67 -16.25 20.11
C GLU A 207 -0.72 -16.29 18.91
N LEU A 208 -0.34 -15.11 18.43
CA LEU A 208 0.67 -14.89 17.40
C LEU A 208 1.78 -14.01 17.93
N GLU A 209 2.96 -14.16 17.37
CA GLU A 209 4.16 -13.37 17.67
C GLU A 209 4.80 -12.87 16.37
N ILE A 210 5.33 -11.64 16.40
CA ILE A 210 6.17 -11.13 15.31
C ILE A 210 7.53 -11.79 15.42
N MET A 211 8.01 -12.38 14.31
CA MET A 211 9.35 -12.96 14.21
C MET A 211 10.42 -11.85 14.29
N TYR A 212 11.69 -12.22 14.28
CA TYR A 212 12.81 -11.26 14.35
C TYR A 212 12.78 -10.37 15.60
N GLY A 213 12.39 -10.93 16.76
CA GLY A 213 12.36 -10.19 18.00
C GLY A 213 11.30 -9.10 18.10
N GLY A 214 10.31 -9.10 17.19
CA GLY A 214 9.24 -8.09 17.15
C GLY A 214 9.51 -6.93 16.20
N GLU A 215 10.62 -6.96 15.45
CA GLU A 215 10.99 -5.91 14.51
C GLU A 215 10.15 -5.97 13.22
N LEU A 216 9.80 -4.80 12.70
CA LEU A 216 9.15 -4.65 11.41
C LEU A 216 10.19 -4.62 10.27
N PRO A 217 9.82 -4.95 9.02
CA PRO A 217 10.78 -5.02 7.91
C PRO A 217 11.61 -3.75 7.69
N PHE A 218 11.04 -2.57 7.93
CA PHE A 218 11.79 -1.33 7.78
C PHE A 218 12.93 -1.19 8.81
N GLN A 219 12.81 -1.84 9.96
CA GLN A 219 13.84 -1.88 11.00
C GLN A 219 14.94 -2.88 10.64
N LEU A 220 14.56 -4.05 10.11
CA LEU A 220 15.50 -5.11 9.71
C LEU A 220 16.43 -4.69 8.58
N TYR A 221 15.96 -3.83 7.69
CA TYR A 221 16.76 -3.35 6.55
C TYR A 221 18.02 -2.57 6.99
N LYS A 222 17.99 -1.94 8.17
CA LYS A 222 19.15 -1.21 8.72
C LYS A 222 20.44 -2.02 8.72
N GLU A 223 20.33 -3.32 9.01
CA GLU A 223 21.51 -4.17 9.21
C GLU A 223 22.36 -4.35 7.94
N PHE A 224 21.76 -4.21 6.76
CA PHE A 224 22.47 -4.40 5.49
C PHE A 224 22.22 -3.29 4.45
N ALA A 225 21.47 -2.25 4.81
CA ALA A 225 21.26 -1.13 3.91
C ALA A 225 22.60 -0.45 3.59
N PRO A 226 22.96 -0.26 2.33
CA PRO A 226 24.16 0.48 1.97
C PRO A 226 24.03 1.95 2.41
N ASN A 227 25.05 2.48 3.06
CA ASN A 227 25.09 3.85 3.59
C ASN A 227 23.99 4.17 4.63
N SER A 228 23.81 3.27 5.59
CA SER A 228 22.67 3.21 6.49
C SER A 228 22.55 4.29 7.55
N ASP A 229 23.50 5.22 7.70
CA ASP A 229 23.50 6.14 8.84
C ASP A 229 22.26 7.04 8.93
N ASP A 230 21.62 7.34 7.79
CA ASP A 230 20.40 8.16 7.74
C ASP A 230 19.19 7.46 7.08
N ARG A 231 19.31 6.21 6.64
CA ARG A 231 18.29 5.51 5.83
C ARG A 231 17.74 4.27 6.52
N SER A 232 17.53 4.40 7.80
CA SER A 232 17.09 3.29 8.65
C SER A 232 15.67 2.83 8.43
N HIS A 233 14.89 3.53 7.60
CA HIS A 233 13.47 3.29 7.44
C HIS A 233 13.11 3.17 5.95
N VAL A 234 13.11 1.94 5.45
CA VAL A 234 12.68 1.70 4.07
C VAL A 234 11.20 1.97 3.90
N VAL A 235 10.85 2.66 2.82
CA VAL A 235 9.47 3.04 2.54
C VAL A 235 8.68 1.84 2.01
N GLY A 236 7.46 1.68 2.53
CA GLY A 236 6.52 0.65 2.08
C GLY A 236 5.76 1.13 0.85
N ASN A 237 4.82 2.06 1.09
CA ASN A 237 4.10 2.73 0.02
C ASN A 237 4.60 4.15 -0.17
N ASN A 238 4.50 4.62 -1.40
CA ASN A 238 4.90 5.94 -1.84
C ASN A 238 3.74 6.63 -2.56
N PHE A 239 3.75 7.96 -2.61
CA PHE A 239 2.90 8.69 -3.52
C PHE A 239 3.44 8.56 -4.93
N THR A 240 2.66 7.90 -5.77
CA THR A 240 2.98 7.68 -7.18
C THR A 240 1.85 8.25 -8.03
N ALA A 241 2.20 9.00 -9.09
CA ALA A 241 1.25 9.54 -10.04
C ALA A 241 1.49 8.97 -11.44
N THR A 242 0.49 9.11 -12.33
CA THR A 242 0.77 8.96 -13.76
C THR A 242 1.72 10.06 -14.21
N GLU A 243 2.66 9.74 -15.08
CA GLU A 243 3.63 10.73 -15.61
C GLU A 243 2.91 11.90 -16.31
N GLU A 244 1.83 11.59 -17.05
CA GLU A 244 1.00 12.59 -17.73
C GLU A 244 0.42 13.61 -16.74
N TRP A 245 -0.17 13.13 -15.65
CA TRP A 245 -0.75 14.03 -14.65
C TRP A 245 0.34 14.82 -13.92
N TYR A 246 1.43 14.15 -13.51
CA TYR A 246 2.52 14.78 -12.76
C TYR A 246 3.19 15.89 -13.57
N ASP A 247 3.53 15.62 -14.84
CA ASP A 247 4.20 16.60 -15.70
C ASP A 247 3.30 17.79 -16.05
N ALA A 248 1.99 17.60 -16.08
CA ALA A 248 1.02 18.67 -16.24
C ALA A 248 0.80 19.48 -14.94
N ASN A 249 1.00 18.87 -13.75
CA ASN A 249 0.58 19.42 -12.47
C ASN A 249 1.67 19.38 -11.37
N PRO A 250 2.95 19.73 -11.63
CA PRO A 250 4.03 19.57 -10.65
C PRO A 250 3.81 20.40 -9.37
N GLU A 251 3.30 21.64 -9.53
CA GLU A 251 3.00 22.50 -8.39
C GLU A 251 1.81 21.98 -7.56
N LEU A 252 0.85 21.32 -8.20
CA LEU A 252 -0.28 20.72 -7.49
C LEU A 252 0.15 19.46 -6.75
N ALA A 253 1.06 18.65 -7.31
CA ALA A 253 1.67 17.52 -6.63
C ALA A 253 2.41 17.98 -5.35
N LYS A 254 3.20 19.07 -5.44
CA LYS A 254 3.85 19.69 -4.29
C LYS A 254 2.85 20.09 -3.21
N LYS A 255 1.80 20.79 -3.58
CA LYS A 255 0.76 21.23 -2.63
C LYS A 255 -0.01 20.06 -2.02
N PHE A 256 -0.22 18.98 -2.78
CA PHE A 256 -0.85 17.76 -2.27
C PHE A 256 0.02 17.06 -1.22
N LEU A 257 1.35 16.99 -1.44
CA LEU A 257 2.27 16.50 -0.40
C LEU A 257 2.25 17.37 0.84
N ALA A 258 2.21 18.71 0.71
CA ALA A 258 2.10 19.62 1.85
C ALA A 258 0.80 19.39 2.66
N LEU A 259 -0.32 19.12 1.98
CA LEU A 259 -1.57 18.74 2.66
C LEU A 259 -1.39 17.43 3.44
N TRP A 260 -0.76 16.42 2.83
CA TRP A 260 -0.54 15.13 3.50
C TRP A 260 0.42 15.27 4.68
N GLN A 261 1.50 16.05 4.54
CA GLN A 261 2.41 16.37 5.66
C GLN A 261 1.66 16.99 6.83
N ARG A 262 0.76 17.93 6.56
CA ARG A 262 -0.09 18.51 7.60
C ARG A 262 -0.92 17.45 8.32
N GLY A 263 -1.45 16.47 7.59
CA GLY A 263 -2.17 15.33 8.17
C GLY A 263 -1.27 14.44 9.04
N ILE A 264 -0.06 14.17 8.59
CA ILE A 264 0.96 13.41 9.36
C ILE A 264 1.33 14.16 10.64
N ASP A 265 1.60 15.47 10.58
CA ASP A 265 1.91 16.28 11.76
C ASP A 265 0.79 16.20 12.81
N MET A 266 -0.46 16.35 12.34
CA MET A 266 -1.63 16.24 13.21
C MET A 266 -1.79 14.85 13.81
N PHE A 267 -1.50 13.80 13.03
CA PHE A 267 -1.53 12.41 13.50
C PHE A 267 -0.46 12.19 14.59
N GLN A 268 0.77 12.60 14.34
CA GLN A 268 1.87 12.45 15.30
C GLN A 268 1.63 13.22 16.60
N GLU A 269 1.08 14.45 16.52
CA GLU A 269 0.75 15.27 17.72
C GLU A 269 -0.32 14.63 18.61
N GLN A 270 -1.26 13.85 18.04
CA GLN A 270 -2.43 13.33 18.76
C GLN A 270 -2.70 11.84 18.45
N LYS A 271 -1.66 11.07 18.22
CA LYS A 271 -1.72 9.66 17.78
C LYS A 271 -2.72 8.81 18.55
N ALA A 272 -2.64 8.83 19.88
CA ALA A 272 -3.54 8.05 20.74
C ALA A 272 -5.02 8.44 20.54
N ASP A 273 -5.32 9.72 20.40
CA ASP A 273 -6.68 10.20 20.19
C ASP A 273 -7.19 9.82 18.80
N VAL A 274 -6.31 9.83 17.78
CA VAL A 274 -6.64 9.42 16.42
C VAL A 274 -6.92 7.92 16.35
N VAL A 275 -6.12 7.08 16.98
CA VAL A 275 -6.37 5.64 17.05
C VAL A 275 -7.71 5.34 17.72
N ARG A 276 -8.03 6.03 18.85
CA ARG A 276 -9.32 5.92 19.54
C ARG A 276 -10.51 6.39 18.69
N LYS A 277 -10.30 7.45 17.91
CA LYS A 277 -11.34 8.06 17.07
C LYS A 277 -11.64 7.23 15.83
N TYR A 278 -10.63 6.57 15.26
CA TYR A 278 -10.70 5.83 14.00
C TYR A 278 -10.21 4.38 14.13
N PRO A 279 -10.74 3.60 15.08
CA PRO A 279 -10.25 2.25 15.38
C PRO A 279 -10.42 1.27 14.21
N GLN A 280 -11.33 1.55 13.28
CA GLN A 280 -11.58 0.75 12.08
C GLN A 280 -10.35 0.67 11.16
N HIS A 281 -9.47 1.69 11.15
CA HIS A 281 -8.25 1.67 10.34
C HIS A 281 -7.19 0.72 10.91
N PHE A 282 -7.37 0.30 12.14
CA PHE A 282 -6.49 -0.64 12.84
C PHE A 282 -7.17 -1.99 13.07
N SER A 283 -8.34 -2.20 12.46
CA SER A 283 -9.15 -3.42 12.56
C SER A 283 -9.46 -3.84 14.01
N VAL A 284 -9.67 -2.86 14.89
CA VAL A 284 -9.93 -3.05 16.32
C VAL A 284 -11.26 -2.44 16.73
N GLU A 285 -11.90 -3.05 17.75
CA GLU A 285 -13.19 -2.60 18.29
C GLU A 285 -13.16 -2.51 19.83
N SER A 286 -12.33 -3.35 20.50
CA SER A 286 -12.25 -3.35 21.95
C SER A 286 -11.26 -2.30 22.44
N GLU A 287 -11.52 -1.73 23.65
CA GLU A 287 -10.60 -0.79 24.29
C GLU A 287 -9.22 -1.39 24.51
N GLU A 288 -9.14 -2.68 24.84
CA GLU A 288 -7.89 -3.38 25.07
C GLU A 288 -7.07 -3.52 23.76
N ASP A 289 -7.73 -3.74 22.62
CA ASP A 289 -7.06 -3.81 21.32
C ASP A 289 -6.62 -2.41 20.86
N ILE A 290 -7.43 -1.37 21.13
CA ILE A 290 -7.10 0.02 20.87
C ILE A 290 -5.86 0.44 21.69
N ASP A 291 -5.85 0.15 23.00
CA ASP A 291 -4.70 0.44 23.86
C ASP A 291 -3.44 -0.29 23.38
N TYR A 292 -3.57 -1.56 22.95
CA TYR A 292 -2.45 -2.32 22.38
C TYR A 292 -1.88 -1.63 21.12
N VAL A 293 -2.72 -1.16 20.21
CA VAL A 293 -2.24 -0.42 19.00
C VAL A 293 -1.51 0.85 19.40
N ILE A 294 -2.05 1.61 20.34
CA ILE A 294 -1.41 2.84 20.81
C ILE A 294 -0.02 2.55 21.40
N ASP A 295 0.08 1.53 22.26
CA ASP A 295 1.35 1.14 22.87
C ASP A 295 2.34 0.63 21.79
N PHE A 296 1.87 -0.20 20.85
CA PHE A 296 2.68 -0.73 19.76
C PHE A 296 3.28 0.37 18.88
N MET A 297 2.47 1.39 18.55
CA MET A 297 2.89 2.52 17.71
C MET A 297 3.56 3.67 18.47
N SER A 298 3.60 3.62 19.79
CA SER A 298 4.30 4.64 20.60
C SER A 298 5.81 4.42 20.67
N GLY A 299 6.27 3.24 20.25
CA GLY A 299 7.68 2.86 20.19
C GLY A 299 8.24 2.90 18.77
N ASP A 300 9.23 2.05 18.54
CA ASP A 300 9.95 1.95 17.28
C ASP A 300 9.11 1.32 16.14
N ASN A 301 7.90 0.84 16.44
CA ASN A 301 7.00 0.19 15.50
C ASN A 301 6.01 1.15 14.81
N ASP A 302 6.22 2.45 14.90
CA ASP A 302 5.43 3.41 14.13
C ASP A 302 5.78 3.32 12.65
N TRP A 303 4.80 2.93 11.84
CA TRP A 303 4.99 2.80 10.40
C TRP A 303 4.55 4.04 9.61
N PHE A 304 4.04 5.08 10.26
CA PHE A 304 3.78 6.34 9.61
C PHE A 304 5.10 7.10 9.43
N VAL A 305 5.29 7.68 8.26
CA VAL A 305 6.47 8.51 8.01
C VAL A 305 6.39 9.80 8.85
N GLU A 306 7.53 10.33 9.25
CA GLU A 306 7.59 11.64 9.88
C GLU A 306 7.53 12.75 8.83
N GLU A 307 8.18 12.51 7.68
CA GLU A 307 8.24 13.44 6.55
C GLU A 307 7.85 12.74 5.26
N VAL A 308 6.97 13.37 4.50
CA VAL A 308 6.47 12.84 3.21
C VAL A 308 7.44 13.11 2.06
N VAL A 309 8.45 13.93 2.27
CA VAL A 309 9.45 14.30 1.25
C VAL A 309 10.25 13.07 0.85
N LEU A 310 10.40 12.89 -0.45
CA LEU A 310 11.34 11.94 -1.03
C LEU A 310 12.63 12.72 -1.36
N GLU A 311 13.58 12.71 -0.45
CA GLU A 311 14.84 13.44 -0.60
C GLU A 311 15.68 12.84 -1.74
N GLU A 312 16.54 13.67 -2.36
CA GLU A 312 17.38 13.23 -3.47
C GLU A 312 18.30 12.06 -3.09
N ASP A 313 18.73 11.96 -1.85
CA ASP A 313 19.56 10.88 -1.35
C ASP A 313 18.80 9.58 -1.01
N TRP A 314 17.48 9.64 -0.85
CA TRP A 314 16.62 8.46 -0.74
C TRP A 314 16.42 7.74 -2.08
N ILE A 315 16.42 8.49 -3.18
CA ILE A 315 16.19 7.93 -4.53
C ILE A 315 17.18 6.80 -4.87
N PRO A 316 18.50 6.92 -4.64
CA PRO A 316 19.42 5.82 -4.86
C PRO A 316 19.14 4.58 -3.99
N ALA A 317 18.69 4.76 -2.75
CA ALA A 317 18.41 3.64 -1.86
C ALA A 317 17.17 2.85 -2.33
N GLU A 318 16.09 3.53 -2.71
CA GLU A 318 14.92 2.90 -3.29
C GLU A 318 15.26 2.20 -4.62
N ALA A 319 16.04 2.83 -5.49
CA ALA A 319 16.50 2.25 -6.74
C ALA A 319 17.38 1.01 -6.53
N GLU A 320 18.11 0.94 -5.43
CA GLU A 320 18.94 -0.22 -5.10
C GLU A 320 18.09 -1.43 -4.68
N ILE A 321 17.11 -1.26 -3.79
CA ILE A 321 16.16 -2.33 -3.43
C ILE A 321 15.57 -2.93 -4.70
N TRP A 322 15.16 -2.07 -5.62
CA TRP A 322 14.60 -2.44 -6.88
C TRP A 322 15.59 -3.19 -7.79
N THR A 323 16.85 -2.79 -7.79
CA THR A 323 17.94 -3.46 -8.52
C THR A 323 18.17 -4.86 -7.94
N LEU A 324 18.24 -4.98 -6.61
CA LEU A 324 18.36 -6.26 -5.92
C LEU A 324 17.21 -7.22 -6.26
N MET A 325 15.99 -6.73 -6.29
CA MET A 325 14.84 -7.54 -6.71
C MET A 325 14.97 -8.09 -8.14
N LYS A 326 15.47 -7.28 -9.07
CA LYS A 326 15.71 -7.71 -10.47
C LYS A 326 16.81 -8.77 -10.57
N GLU A 327 17.89 -8.61 -9.84
CA GLU A 327 19.04 -9.52 -9.85
C GLU A 327 18.69 -10.88 -9.24
N LEU A 328 17.85 -10.90 -8.22
CA LEU A 328 17.50 -12.13 -7.51
C LEU A 328 16.66 -13.09 -8.35
N HIS A 329 15.77 -12.57 -9.19
CA HIS A 329 14.80 -13.41 -9.91
C HIS A 329 14.53 -12.94 -11.36
N PRO A 330 15.55 -12.90 -12.22
CA PRO A 330 15.42 -12.35 -13.57
C PRO A 330 14.43 -13.10 -14.47
N ASP A 331 14.15 -14.36 -14.16
CA ASP A 331 13.28 -15.23 -14.97
C ASP A 331 11.84 -15.34 -14.42
N ASN A 332 11.53 -14.67 -13.33
CA ASN A 332 10.21 -14.75 -12.70
C ASN A 332 9.32 -13.56 -13.11
N ALA A 333 8.36 -13.81 -14.01
CA ALA A 333 7.42 -12.78 -14.48
C ALA A 333 6.50 -12.19 -13.40
N ASN A 334 6.40 -12.80 -12.23
CA ASN A 334 5.66 -12.26 -11.06
C ASN A 334 6.51 -11.27 -10.26
N TYR A 335 7.80 -11.19 -10.54
CA TYR A 335 8.74 -10.21 -10.00
C TYR A 335 9.15 -9.25 -11.10
N LEU A 336 10.10 -8.38 -10.83
CA LEU A 336 10.57 -7.42 -11.82
C LEU A 336 11.29 -8.14 -12.96
N PRO A 337 10.80 -8.05 -14.20
CA PRO A 337 11.54 -8.56 -15.36
C PRO A 337 12.91 -7.88 -15.46
N ALA A 338 13.88 -8.61 -15.97
CA ALA A 338 15.25 -8.10 -16.12
C ALA A 338 15.34 -6.80 -16.95
N ASP A 339 14.41 -6.63 -17.89
CA ASP A 339 14.29 -5.47 -18.77
C ASP A 339 13.28 -4.42 -18.27
N ALA A 340 12.71 -4.59 -17.07
CA ALA A 340 11.80 -3.59 -16.50
C ALA A 340 12.53 -2.25 -16.34
N PRO A 341 11.90 -1.12 -16.73
CA PRO A 341 12.50 0.19 -16.62
C PRO A 341 12.72 0.55 -15.14
N SER A 342 13.72 1.35 -14.86
CA SER A 342 13.85 1.94 -13.52
C SER A 342 12.68 2.88 -13.27
N PRO A 343 12.10 2.87 -12.05
CA PRO A 343 11.06 3.84 -11.69
C PRO A 343 11.58 5.27 -11.87
N ARG A 344 10.69 6.18 -12.27
CA ARG A 344 10.99 7.61 -12.25
C ARG A 344 10.67 8.15 -10.86
N PHE A 345 11.66 8.73 -10.22
CA PHE A 345 11.54 9.42 -8.94
C PHE A 345 11.64 10.94 -9.14
N ALA A 346 10.90 11.69 -8.36
CA ALA A 346 10.97 13.14 -8.33
C ALA A 346 11.06 13.61 -6.87
N ALA A 347 12.21 14.16 -6.49
CA ALA A 347 12.33 14.85 -5.22
C ALA A 347 11.54 16.17 -5.27
N ILE A 348 10.65 16.36 -4.32
CA ILE A 348 9.84 17.59 -4.18
C ILE A 348 10.01 18.09 -2.74
N ASP A 349 10.38 19.36 -2.59
CA ASP A 349 10.29 20.05 -1.32
C ASP A 349 8.90 20.72 -1.24
N PRO A 350 8.00 20.29 -0.35
CA PRO A 350 6.68 20.86 -0.20
C PRO A 350 6.67 22.24 0.49
N ASN A 351 7.81 22.71 1.05
CA ASN A 351 7.95 24.01 1.73
C ASN A 351 8.14 25.20 0.78
#